data_f7962062fd4e5b1b167789081cbb0da6
#
_entry.id   f7962062fd4e5b1b167789081cbb0da6
#
_cell.length_a   1.000
_cell.length_b   1.000
_cell.length_c   1.000
_cell.angle_alpha   90.00
_cell.angle_beta   90.00
_cell.angle_gamma   90.00
#
_symmetry.space_group_name_H-M   'P 1'
#
loop_
_entity.id
_entity.type
_entity.pdbx_description
1 polymer ?
#
loop_
_entity_poly.entity_id
_entity_poly.type
_entity_poly.pdbx_seq_one_letter_code
_entity_poly.pdbx_strand_id
1 'polypeptide(L)'
;HVAKRLGRGIGSGLGKTGGRGHKGQKSRTGGGVRRGFEGGQMPLYRRLPKFGFTSMKSAVTAEVRLNELTNVVTLEALKAANILTKDIQFAKVILAGEVKSAVTVRGLRVTKGAKAAIEAAGGSVEE
;
A
#
# COMPACT_ATOMS: atom_id res chain seq x y z
N HIS A 1 15.61 3.39 -24.16
CA HIS A 1 16.79 3.55 -23.29
C HIS A 1 17.91 2.62 -23.78
N VAL A 2 19.03 3.21 -24.20
CA VAL A 2 20.19 2.44 -24.68
C VAL A 2 20.89 1.74 -23.51
N ALA A 3 21.15 0.43 -23.65
CA ALA A 3 21.80 -0.36 -22.62
C ALA A 3 23.26 0.10 -22.42
N LYS A 4 23.63 0.40 -21.17
CA LYS A 4 25.01 0.72 -20.79
C LYS A 4 25.84 -0.54 -20.65
N ARG A 5 26.93 -0.65 -21.41
CA ARG A 5 27.90 -1.74 -21.32
C ARG A 5 29.10 -1.30 -20.49
N LEU A 6 29.26 -1.88 -19.32
CA LEU A 6 30.36 -1.58 -18.40
C LEU A 6 31.69 -2.18 -18.87
N GLY A 7 32.82 -1.55 -18.55
CA GLY A 7 34.14 -2.06 -18.87
C GLY A 7 34.50 -2.05 -20.36
N ARG A 8 33.96 -1.12 -21.14
CA ARG A 8 34.22 -1.01 -22.60
C ARG A 8 34.91 0.30 -22.96
N GLY A 9 36.03 0.55 -22.34
CA GLY A 9 36.94 1.65 -22.65
C GLY A 9 36.79 2.86 -21.76
N ILE A 10 37.86 3.62 -21.66
CA ILE A 10 37.97 4.80 -20.78
C ILE A 10 37.05 5.91 -21.30
N GLY A 11 36.93 6.10 -22.60
CA GLY A 11 36.07 7.12 -23.21
C GLY A 11 34.57 6.99 -22.89
N SER A 12 34.12 5.80 -22.48
CA SER A 12 32.73 5.59 -22.04
C SER A 12 32.42 6.15 -20.63
N GLY A 13 33.44 6.54 -19.86
CA GLY A 13 33.32 6.90 -18.45
C GLY A 13 33.06 5.72 -17.51
N LEU A 14 32.85 4.53 -18.05
CA LEU A 14 32.56 3.29 -17.31
C LEU A 14 33.57 2.16 -17.64
N GLY A 15 34.76 2.55 -18.11
CA GLY A 15 35.86 1.63 -18.35
C GLY A 15 36.46 1.08 -17.07
N LYS A 16 37.43 0.14 -17.20
CA LYS A 16 38.19 -0.49 -16.11
C LYS A 16 37.31 -1.10 -15.02
N THR A 17 36.86 -0.31 -14.07
CA THR A 17 36.09 -0.77 -12.89
C THR A 17 34.56 -0.72 -13.06
N GLY A 18 34.08 -0.24 -14.20
CA GLY A 18 32.65 -0.15 -14.48
C GLY A 18 31.87 0.76 -13.54
N GLY A 19 32.52 1.75 -12.91
CA GLY A 19 31.91 2.67 -11.96
C GLY A 19 31.82 2.14 -10.54
N ARG A 20 32.35 0.93 -10.23
CA ARG A 20 32.30 0.33 -8.90
C ARG A 20 33.49 0.71 -7.99
N GLY A 21 34.51 1.39 -8.52
CA GLY A 21 35.76 1.65 -7.82
C GLY A 21 36.67 0.43 -7.76
N HIS A 22 37.67 0.43 -6.88
CA HIS A 22 38.70 -0.61 -6.88
C HIS A 22 38.33 -1.79 -5.97
N LYS A 23 38.55 -1.68 -4.70
CA LYS A 23 38.35 -2.75 -3.70
C LYS A 23 37.05 -2.53 -2.90
N GLY A 24 36.64 -3.52 -2.14
CA GLY A 24 35.50 -3.43 -1.23
C GLY A 24 34.36 -4.38 -1.58
N GLN A 25 33.46 -4.56 -0.64
CA GLN A 25 32.36 -5.50 -0.76
C GLN A 25 31.42 -5.18 -1.93
N LYS A 26 31.16 -3.89 -2.19
CA LYS A 26 30.24 -3.45 -3.27
C LYS A 26 30.84 -3.57 -4.66
N SER A 27 32.16 -3.76 -4.80
CA SER A 27 32.84 -3.91 -6.10
C SER A 27 32.92 -5.36 -6.58
N ARG A 28 32.51 -6.33 -5.78
CA ARG A 28 32.52 -7.76 -6.10
C ARG A 28 31.22 -8.20 -6.76
N THR A 29 31.23 -9.35 -7.43
CA THR A 29 30.03 -9.99 -7.95
C THR A 29 29.09 -10.38 -6.80
N GLY A 30 27.82 -10.01 -6.89
CA GLY A 30 26.87 -10.22 -5.80
C GLY A 30 27.13 -9.38 -4.55
N GLY A 31 28.12 -8.48 -4.60
CA GLY A 31 28.48 -7.63 -3.49
C GLY A 31 27.36 -6.64 -3.13
N GLY A 32 26.94 -6.69 -1.89
CA GLY A 32 25.95 -5.77 -1.34
C GLY A 32 25.91 -5.86 0.18
N VAL A 33 25.43 -4.81 0.78
CA VAL A 33 25.19 -4.77 2.23
C VAL A 33 23.69 -4.92 2.44
N ARG A 34 23.29 -5.79 3.36
CA ARG A 34 21.87 -5.95 3.73
C ARG A 34 21.26 -4.62 4.17
N ARG A 35 20.00 -4.43 3.94
CA ARG A 35 19.27 -3.21 4.35
C ARG A 35 19.35 -3.03 5.88
N GLY A 36 19.61 -1.80 6.32
CA GLY A 36 19.70 -1.47 7.73
C GLY A 36 20.98 -1.95 8.43
N PHE A 37 21.99 -2.42 7.68
CA PHE A 37 23.30 -2.75 8.25
C PHE A 37 24.11 -1.46 8.45
N GLU A 38 24.62 -1.26 9.67
CA GLU A 38 25.31 -0.05 10.10
C GLU A 38 26.80 -0.32 10.42
N GLY A 39 27.48 -1.12 9.60
CA GLY A 39 28.91 -1.37 9.75
C GLY A 39 29.31 -2.19 10.98
N GLY A 40 28.40 -2.91 11.61
CA GLY A 40 28.61 -3.67 12.85
C GLY A 40 27.98 -3.01 14.08
N GLN A 41 27.63 -1.73 14.01
CA GLN A 41 26.80 -1.07 15.02
C GLN A 41 25.42 -1.72 15.07
N MET A 42 24.80 -1.81 16.26
CA MET A 42 23.46 -2.35 16.42
C MET A 42 22.46 -1.57 15.54
N PRO A 43 21.77 -2.23 14.59
CA PRO A 43 20.84 -1.56 13.68
C PRO A 43 19.73 -0.81 14.42
N LEU A 44 19.26 0.31 13.87
CA LEU A 44 18.27 1.17 14.49
C LEU A 44 16.99 0.41 14.94
N TYR A 45 16.49 -0.50 14.10
CA TYR A 45 15.32 -1.32 14.43
C TYR A 45 15.50 -2.25 15.64
N ARG A 46 16.75 -2.52 16.05
CA ARG A 46 17.08 -3.30 17.26
C ARG A 46 17.38 -2.41 18.46
N ARG A 47 17.82 -1.17 18.23
CA ARG A 47 18.07 -0.20 19.30
C ARG A 47 16.77 0.37 19.87
N LEU A 48 15.76 0.50 19.04
CA LEU A 48 14.46 1.00 19.47
C LEU A 48 13.67 -0.10 20.21
N PRO A 49 12.94 0.24 21.28
CA PRO A 49 12.06 -0.70 21.94
C PRO A 49 10.92 -1.12 21.03
N LYS A 50 10.50 -2.37 21.12
CA LYS A 50 9.31 -2.87 20.43
C LYS A 50 8.06 -2.32 21.09
N PHE A 51 7.05 -2.00 20.31
CA PHE A 51 5.77 -1.52 20.81
C PHE A 51 4.61 -2.08 19.98
N GLY A 52 3.43 -2.13 20.62
CA GLY A 52 2.19 -2.52 19.96
C GLY A 52 2.11 -4.02 19.63
N PHE A 53 1.01 -4.37 19.00
CA PHE A 53 0.71 -5.71 18.49
C PHE A 53 -0.01 -5.62 17.14
N THR A 54 0.01 -6.69 16.37
CA THR A 54 -0.73 -6.78 15.12
C THR A 54 -2.10 -7.40 15.39
N SER A 55 -3.17 -6.62 15.19
CA SER A 55 -4.54 -7.11 15.37
C SER A 55 -4.93 -8.05 14.22
N MET A 56 -5.38 -9.25 14.55
CA MET A 56 -5.92 -10.21 13.57
C MET A 56 -7.16 -9.65 12.84
N LYS A 57 -7.98 -8.85 13.53
CA LYS A 57 -9.15 -8.20 12.93
C LYS A 57 -8.78 -7.18 11.85
N SER A 58 -7.64 -6.51 11.97
CA SER A 58 -7.20 -5.55 10.96
C SER A 58 -6.91 -6.21 9.61
N ALA A 59 -6.45 -7.45 9.60
CA ALA A 59 -6.17 -8.21 8.38
C ALA A 59 -7.43 -8.54 7.56
N VAL A 60 -8.58 -8.66 8.24
CA VAL A 60 -9.87 -9.00 7.60
C VAL A 60 -10.83 -7.81 7.53
N THR A 61 -10.36 -6.61 7.86
CA THR A 61 -11.14 -5.36 7.81
C THR A 61 -10.59 -4.45 6.73
N ALA A 62 -11.46 -3.85 5.93
CA ALA A 62 -11.09 -2.89 4.90
C ALA A 62 -11.89 -1.59 5.01
N GLU A 63 -11.32 -0.54 4.43
CA GLU A 63 -11.99 0.75 4.26
C GLU A 63 -12.41 0.91 2.80
N VAL A 64 -13.62 1.45 2.59
CA VAL A 64 -14.18 1.73 1.26
C VAL A 64 -14.49 3.22 1.16
N ARG A 65 -14.11 3.83 0.08
CA ARG A 65 -14.31 5.26 -0.17
C ARG A 65 -15.67 5.52 -0.83
N LEU A 66 -16.21 6.72 -0.64
CA LEU A 66 -17.50 7.11 -1.25
C LEU A 66 -17.51 7.05 -2.77
N ASN A 67 -16.41 7.38 -3.42
CA ASN A 67 -16.28 7.34 -4.88
C ASN A 67 -16.23 5.94 -5.49
N GLU A 68 -16.05 4.91 -4.66
CA GLU A 68 -16.01 3.49 -5.06
C GLU A 68 -17.38 2.83 -4.96
N LEU A 69 -18.39 3.54 -4.42
CA LEU A 69 -19.72 3.01 -4.20
C LEU A 69 -20.53 2.98 -5.50
N THR A 70 -21.24 1.89 -5.72
CA THR A 70 -22.24 1.70 -6.79
C THR A 70 -23.65 1.76 -6.21
N ASN A 71 -24.69 1.62 -7.01
CA ASN A 71 -26.09 1.83 -6.59
C ASN A 71 -26.53 1.01 -5.37
N VAL A 72 -26.14 -0.27 -5.29
CA VAL A 72 -26.40 -1.13 -4.12
C VAL A 72 -25.09 -1.67 -3.60
N VAL A 73 -24.77 -1.35 -2.36
CA VAL A 73 -23.49 -1.66 -1.74
C VAL A 73 -23.68 -2.70 -0.63
N THR A 74 -23.29 -3.92 -0.94
CA THR A 74 -23.16 -5.02 0.01
C THR A 74 -21.72 -5.51 0.02
N LEU A 75 -21.30 -6.25 1.04
CA LEU A 75 -19.95 -6.83 1.09
C LEU A 75 -19.67 -7.72 -0.13
N GLU A 76 -20.65 -8.49 -0.58
CA GLU A 76 -20.56 -9.38 -1.73
C GLU A 76 -20.42 -8.61 -3.04
N ALA A 77 -21.20 -7.55 -3.23
CA ALA A 77 -21.11 -6.69 -4.42
C ALA A 77 -19.73 -6.03 -4.53
N LEU A 78 -19.16 -5.55 -3.42
CA LEU A 78 -17.82 -4.98 -3.39
C LEU A 78 -16.72 -6.00 -3.72
N LYS A 79 -16.88 -7.25 -3.29
CA LYS A 79 -15.98 -8.35 -3.67
C LYS A 79 -16.12 -8.72 -5.14
N ALA A 80 -17.33 -8.79 -5.67
CA ALA A 80 -17.58 -9.07 -7.09
C ALA A 80 -17.02 -7.98 -8.01
N ALA A 81 -17.06 -6.73 -7.56
CA ALA A 81 -16.46 -5.58 -8.26
C ALA A 81 -14.94 -5.48 -8.10
N ASN A 82 -14.29 -6.44 -7.40
CA ASN A 82 -12.85 -6.42 -7.06
C ASN A 82 -12.36 -5.16 -6.31
N ILE A 83 -13.26 -4.46 -5.64
CA ILE A 83 -12.92 -3.33 -4.74
C ILE A 83 -12.34 -3.89 -3.44
N LEU A 84 -12.89 -5.00 -2.96
CA LEU A 84 -12.41 -5.72 -1.78
C LEU A 84 -11.88 -7.11 -2.15
N THR A 85 -10.83 -7.53 -1.46
CA THR A 85 -10.30 -8.90 -1.57
C THR A 85 -11.26 -9.92 -0.93
N LYS A 86 -11.17 -11.18 -1.36
CA LYS A 86 -12.05 -12.26 -0.88
C LYS A 86 -11.98 -12.51 0.63
N ASP A 87 -10.81 -12.24 1.23
CA ASP A 87 -10.53 -12.51 2.64
C ASP A 87 -11.16 -11.47 3.60
N ILE A 88 -11.62 -10.33 3.09
CA ILE A 88 -12.24 -9.28 3.90
C ILE A 88 -13.60 -9.75 4.42
N GLN A 89 -13.78 -9.66 5.72
CA GLN A 89 -15.02 -10.01 6.43
C GLN A 89 -15.81 -8.77 6.89
N PHE A 90 -15.10 -7.68 7.12
CA PHE A 90 -15.69 -6.43 7.59
C PHE A 90 -15.26 -5.28 6.72
N ALA A 91 -16.20 -4.42 6.35
CA ALA A 91 -15.90 -3.20 5.63
C ALA A 91 -16.53 -1.98 6.32
N LYS A 92 -15.86 -0.83 6.19
CA LYS A 92 -16.30 0.43 6.73
C LYS A 92 -16.22 1.51 5.66
N VAL A 93 -17.33 2.17 5.39
CA VAL A 93 -17.38 3.29 4.45
C VAL A 93 -16.87 4.56 5.14
N ILE A 94 -15.90 5.21 4.53
CA ILE A 94 -15.26 6.43 5.03
C ILE A 94 -15.58 7.62 4.13
N LEU A 95 -15.58 8.82 4.72
CA LEU A 95 -15.76 10.08 3.99
C LEU A 95 -14.50 10.40 3.17
N ALA A 96 -14.42 9.85 1.97
CA ALA A 96 -13.36 10.12 1.01
C ALA A 96 -13.92 10.09 -0.42
N GLY A 97 -13.73 11.16 -1.17
CA GLY A 97 -14.33 11.35 -2.49
C GLY A 97 -15.78 11.85 -2.42
N GLU A 98 -16.44 11.89 -3.55
CA GLU A 98 -17.81 12.39 -3.70
C GLU A 98 -18.75 11.27 -4.16
N VAL A 99 -19.98 11.29 -3.65
CA VAL A 99 -21.06 10.42 -4.11
C VAL A 99 -21.76 11.10 -5.28
N LYS A 100 -21.79 10.46 -6.44
CA LYS A 100 -22.38 11.00 -7.67
C LYS A 100 -23.83 10.58 -7.91
N SER A 101 -24.30 9.55 -7.22
CA SER A 101 -25.65 8.98 -7.39
C SER A 101 -26.21 8.53 -6.05
N ALA A 102 -27.52 8.36 -5.96
CA ALA A 102 -28.14 7.78 -4.78
C ALA A 102 -27.67 6.34 -4.58
N VAL A 103 -27.17 6.02 -3.38
CA VAL A 103 -26.57 4.73 -3.03
C VAL A 103 -27.28 4.13 -1.83
N THR A 104 -27.65 2.85 -1.92
CA THR A 104 -28.16 2.09 -0.78
C THR A 104 -27.07 1.20 -0.21
N VAL A 105 -26.66 1.46 1.02
CA VAL A 105 -25.64 0.69 1.74
C VAL A 105 -26.31 -0.28 2.70
N ARG A 106 -25.98 -1.57 2.61
CA ARG A 106 -26.58 -2.64 3.44
C ARG A 106 -25.49 -3.45 4.16
N GLY A 107 -25.67 -3.60 5.49
CA GLY A 107 -24.82 -4.46 6.32
C GLY A 107 -23.35 -4.01 6.43
N LEU A 108 -23.04 -2.75 6.15
CA LEU A 108 -21.70 -2.19 6.27
C LEU A 108 -21.68 -1.06 7.29
N ARG A 109 -20.56 -0.97 8.01
CA ARG A 109 -20.34 0.17 8.91
C ARG A 109 -20.08 1.44 8.09
N VAL A 110 -20.68 2.54 8.52
CA VAL A 110 -20.54 3.84 7.87
C VAL A 110 -20.08 4.88 8.89
N THR A 111 -19.13 5.74 8.55
CA THR A 111 -18.74 6.87 9.41
C THR A 111 -19.84 7.94 9.40
N LYS A 112 -19.94 8.74 10.47
CA LYS A 112 -20.93 9.82 10.59
C LYS A 112 -20.93 10.77 9.39
N GLY A 113 -19.74 11.18 8.93
CA GLY A 113 -19.63 12.06 7.78
C GLY A 113 -20.00 11.39 6.45
N ALA A 114 -19.68 10.10 6.28
CA ALA A 114 -20.07 9.35 5.09
C ALA A 114 -21.59 9.12 5.05
N LYS A 115 -22.22 8.86 6.19
CA LYS A 115 -23.68 8.74 6.30
C LYS A 115 -24.38 10.03 5.87
N ALA A 116 -23.97 11.17 6.40
CA ALA A 116 -24.52 12.47 6.01
C ALA A 116 -24.34 12.76 4.50
N ALA A 117 -23.19 12.39 3.93
CA ALA A 117 -22.95 12.58 2.49
C ALA A 117 -23.83 11.66 1.62
N ILE A 118 -24.06 10.41 2.03
CA ILE A 118 -24.95 9.46 1.34
C ILE A 118 -26.40 9.94 1.41
N GLU A 119 -26.86 10.37 2.57
CA GLU A 119 -28.23 10.90 2.76
C GLU A 119 -28.45 12.21 1.97
N ALA A 120 -27.45 13.10 1.92
CA ALA A 120 -27.50 14.32 1.10
C ALA A 120 -27.57 14.03 -0.40
N ALA A 121 -26.99 12.93 -0.86
CA ALA A 121 -27.08 12.44 -2.24
C ALA A 121 -28.39 11.65 -2.54
N GLY A 122 -29.30 11.55 -1.57
CA GLY A 122 -30.58 10.83 -1.70
C GLY A 122 -30.46 9.31 -1.50
N GLY A 123 -29.35 8.84 -0.93
CA GLY A 123 -29.13 7.44 -0.60
C GLY A 123 -29.68 7.04 0.78
N SER A 124 -29.60 5.75 1.10
CA SER A 124 -30.01 5.18 2.40
C SER A 124 -28.93 4.26 2.98
N VAL A 125 -28.88 4.19 4.31
CA VAL A 125 -27.97 3.30 5.04
C VAL A 125 -28.82 2.38 5.92
N GLU A 126 -28.77 1.09 5.61
CA GLU A 126 -29.41 0.01 6.37
C GLU A 126 -28.31 -0.75 7.13
N GLU A 127 -28.35 -0.71 8.46
CA GLU A 127 -27.40 -1.41 9.37
C GLU A 127 -27.75 -2.90 9.52
#